data_c6dc6aef66a8ccfe956d4f9378a2e622
#
_entry.id   c6dc6aef66a8ccfe956d4f9378a2e622
#
_cell.length_a   1.000
_cell.length_b   1.000
_cell.length_c   1.000
_cell.angle_alpha   90.00
_cell.angle_beta   90.00
_cell.angle_gamma   90.00
#
_symmetry.space_group_name_H-M   'P 1'
#
loop_
_entity.id
_entity.type
_entity.pdbx_description
1 polymer ?
#
loop_
_entity_poly.entity_id
_entity_poly.type
_entity_poly.pdbx_seq_one_letter_code
_entity_poly.pdbx_strand_id
1 'polypeptide(L)'
;NITQKLEFEDITQKTYYSGLSSVPTTDDLTAGNLPAGNVEDHTYSRVRLAYDNIDNITQLQYKDANGNLQDIEGMEITYLDADGNTQTATVSYNVHNYTDWQNAQNLNVGDNEVIFVKETGELILGKNVAAYMNSEKPDMVVSYDKTGFKKGEVRPEHYFDCIDTTNANPANHITYTKEDQEINYTIAFGQTLAVNTQASDVFDSS
;
A
#
# COMPACT_ATOMS: atom_id res chain seq x y z
N ASN A 1 10.00 12.48 1.44
CA ASN A 1 9.93 11.10 1.90
C ASN A 1 8.81 10.97 2.94
N ILE A 2 8.02 9.91 2.87
CA ILE A 2 6.93 9.59 3.78
C ILE A 2 7.22 8.20 4.34
N THR A 3 7.11 8.04 5.66
CA THR A 3 7.19 6.74 6.31
C THR A 3 5.82 6.39 6.86
N GLN A 4 5.34 5.19 6.54
CA GLN A 4 4.04 4.68 6.92
C GLN A 4 4.22 3.33 7.61
N LYS A 5 3.61 3.17 8.78
CA LYS A 5 3.43 1.88 9.41
C LYS A 5 2.18 1.23 8.84
N LEU A 6 2.25 -0.04 8.54
CA LEU A 6 1.16 -0.87 8.06
C LEU A 6 1.06 -2.09 8.97
N GLU A 7 -0.14 -2.41 9.39
CA GLU A 7 -0.42 -3.58 10.21
C GLU A 7 -0.91 -4.73 9.33
N PHE A 8 -0.90 -5.95 9.86
CA PHE A 8 -1.37 -7.09 9.07
C PHE A 8 -2.88 -6.98 8.74
N GLU A 9 -3.65 -6.25 9.54
CA GLU A 9 -5.07 -5.94 9.30
C GLU A 9 -5.28 -5.08 8.05
N ASP A 10 -4.26 -4.35 7.60
CA ASP A 10 -4.31 -3.58 6.36
C ASP A 10 -4.26 -4.48 5.10
N ILE A 11 -3.95 -5.78 5.28
CA ILE A 11 -3.97 -6.76 4.20
C ILE A 11 -5.41 -7.08 3.82
N THR A 12 -5.78 -6.71 2.61
CA THR A 12 -7.11 -6.95 2.04
C THR A 12 -7.02 -7.77 0.77
N GLN A 13 -8.11 -8.41 0.36
CA GLN A 13 -8.17 -9.09 -0.93
C GLN A 13 -8.74 -8.16 -2.01
N LYS A 14 -8.18 -8.25 -3.20
CA LYS A 14 -8.69 -7.56 -4.40
C LYS A 14 -8.63 -8.47 -5.61
N THR A 15 -9.70 -8.45 -6.38
CA THR A 15 -9.75 -9.10 -7.69
C THR A 15 -9.30 -8.12 -8.78
N TYR A 16 -8.36 -8.56 -9.57
CA TYR A 16 -7.85 -7.87 -10.74
C TYR A 16 -8.31 -8.62 -11.98
N TYR A 17 -8.63 -7.89 -13.03
CA TYR A 17 -9.11 -8.46 -14.27
C TYR A 17 -8.06 -8.24 -15.35
N SER A 18 -7.69 -9.30 -16.06
CA SER A 18 -6.87 -9.18 -17.26
C SER A 18 -7.65 -8.41 -18.33
N GLY A 19 -6.95 -7.56 -19.07
CA GLY A 19 -7.54 -6.92 -20.25
C GLY A 19 -7.99 -7.94 -21.28
N LEU A 20 -8.92 -7.53 -22.16
CA LEU A 20 -9.30 -8.34 -23.32
C LEU A 20 -8.07 -8.57 -24.19
N SER A 21 -7.76 -9.81 -24.51
CA SER A 21 -6.67 -10.17 -25.43
C SER A 21 -6.95 -9.72 -26.88
N SER A 22 -8.22 -9.49 -27.19
CA SER A 22 -8.69 -8.89 -28.44
C SER A 22 -9.96 -8.07 -28.18
N VAL A 23 -10.08 -6.91 -28.85
CA VAL A 23 -11.32 -6.14 -28.84
C VAL A 23 -12.34 -6.90 -29.70
N PRO A 24 -13.55 -7.21 -29.19
CA PRO A 24 -14.59 -7.84 -29.99
C PRO A 24 -14.87 -6.99 -31.25
N THR A 25 -15.02 -7.63 -32.38
CA THR A 25 -15.40 -6.94 -33.61
C THR A 25 -16.88 -6.55 -33.55
N THR A 26 -17.32 -5.62 -34.42
CA THR A 26 -18.71 -5.25 -34.54
C THR A 26 -19.60 -6.46 -34.91
N ASP A 27 -19.05 -7.39 -35.68
CA ASP A 27 -19.72 -8.62 -36.08
C ASP A 27 -19.92 -9.58 -34.91
N ASP A 28 -18.91 -9.71 -34.02
CA ASP A 28 -19.00 -10.50 -32.80
C ASP A 28 -20.10 -9.94 -31.87
N LEU A 29 -20.10 -8.61 -31.69
CA LEU A 29 -21.13 -7.93 -30.87
C LEU A 29 -22.55 -8.09 -31.46
N THR A 30 -22.68 -8.04 -32.79
CA THR A 30 -23.94 -8.21 -33.48
C THR A 30 -24.46 -9.65 -33.42
N ALA A 31 -23.55 -10.61 -33.46
CA ALA A 31 -23.86 -12.04 -33.36
C ALA A 31 -24.10 -12.51 -31.90
N GLY A 32 -23.87 -11.63 -30.91
CA GLY A 32 -23.93 -12.00 -29.49
C GLY A 32 -22.79 -12.93 -29.05
N ASN A 33 -21.79 -13.09 -29.89
CA ASN A 33 -20.61 -13.90 -29.61
C ASN A 33 -19.55 -13.05 -28.95
N LEU A 34 -19.65 -12.85 -27.64
CA LEU A 34 -18.49 -12.39 -26.89
C LEU A 34 -17.48 -13.54 -26.86
N PRO A 35 -16.22 -13.30 -27.23
CA PRO A 35 -15.19 -14.34 -27.15
C PRO A 35 -15.12 -14.89 -25.74
N ALA A 36 -15.48 -16.14 -25.55
CA ALA A 36 -15.41 -16.79 -24.25
C ALA A 36 -13.95 -16.84 -23.80
N GLY A 37 -13.64 -16.41 -22.57
CA GLY A 37 -12.33 -16.52 -21.97
C GLY A 37 -11.40 -15.32 -22.16
N ASN A 38 -11.89 -14.18 -22.58
CA ASN A 38 -11.04 -12.99 -22.80
C ASN A 38 -10.80 -12.12 -21.57
N VAL A 39 -11.49 -12.38 -20.48
CA VAL A 39 -11.26 -11.73 -19.19
C VAL A 39 -11.05 -12.82 -18.15
N GLU A 40 -9.85 -12.85 -17.60
CA GLU A 40 -9.55 -13.71 -16.44
C GLU A 40 -9.52 -12.83 -15.20
N ASP A 41 -10.01 -13.38 -14.11
CA ASP A 41 -9.95 -12.76 -12.79
C ASP A 41 -8.85 -13.40 -11.94
N HIS A 42 -8.08 -12.55 -11.27
CA HIS A 42 -7.02 -12.95 -10.36
C HIS A 42 -7.24 -12.25 -9.02
N THR A 43 -7.41 -13.00 -7.97
CA THR A 43 -7.60 -12.45 -6.62
C THR A 43 -6.32 -12.60 -5.82
N TYR A 44 -5.78 -11.47 -5.37
CA TYR A 44 -4.57 -11.41 -4.55
C TYR A 44 -4.83 -10.67 -3.25
N SER A 45 -4.05 -11.02 -2.24
CA SER A 45 -3.89 -10.18 -1.06
C SER A 45 -3.07 -8.95 -1.42
N ARG A 46 -3.46 -7.80 -0.89
CA ARG A 46 -2.77 -6.54 -1.11
C ARG A 46 -2.77 -5.68 0.14
N VAL A 47 -1.80 -4.78 0.19
CA VAL A 47 -1.77 -3.64 1.11
C VAL A 47 -1.83 -2.37 0.28
N ARG A 48 -2.62 -1.39 0.69
CA ARG A 48 -2.70 -0.10 0.03
C ARG A 48 -1.98 0.96 0.86
N LEU A 49 -1.08 1.70 0.22
CA LEU A 49 -0.44 2.85 0.83
C LEU A 49 -1.40 4.03 0.92
N ALA A 50 -1.10 4.99 1.79
CA ALA A 50 -1.93 6.18 1.99
C ALA A 50 -2.06 7.04 0.72
N TYR A 51 -1.09 6.94 -0.18
CA TYR A 51 -1.05 7.71 -1.42
C TYR A 51 -0.93 6.82 -2.64
N ASP A 52 -1.43 7.33 -3.76
CA ASP A 52 -1.19 6.82 -5.10
C ASP A 52 -0.12 7.66 -5.82
N ASN A 53 0.25 7.27 -7.05
CA ASN A 53 1.26 7.94 -7.87
C ASN A 53 2.55 8.23 -7.09
N ILE A 54 3.11 7.16 -6.54
CA ILE A 54 4.34 7.18 -5.76
C ILE A 54 5.53 7.17 -6.70
N ASP A 55 6.53 8.01 -6.42
CA ASP A 55 7.72 8.09 -7.26
C ASP A 55 8.61 6.86 -7.05
N ASN A 56 8.86 6.51 -5.79
CA ASN A 56 9.73 5.40 -5.44
C ASN A 56 9.45 4.91 -4.01
N ILE A 57 9.59 3.61 -3.75
CA ILE A 57 9.76 3.07 -2.40
C ILE A 57 11.25 3.07 -2.09
N THR A 58 11.63 3.76 -1.03
CA THR A 58 13.02 3.83 -0.55
C THR A 58 13.34 2.73 0.43
N GLN A 59 12.32 2.24 1.16
CA GLN A 59 12.48 1.19 2.15
C GLN A 59 11.17 0.43 2.32
N LEU A 60 11.22 -0.89 2.28
CA LEU A 60 10.10 -1.78 2.54
C LEU A 60 10.56 -2.87 3.50
N GLN A 61 10.13 -2.76 4.76
CA GLN A 61 10.56 -3.62 5.84
C GLN A 61 9.37 -4.21 6.60
N TYR A 62 9.61 -5.29 7.31
CA TYR A 62 8.70 -5.87 8.26
C TYR A 62 9.36 -6.02 9.62
N LYS A 63 8.56 -6.10 10.70
CA LYS A 63 9.08 -6.43 12.02
C LYS A 63 9.07 -7.95 12.21
N ASP A 64 10.23 -8.49 12.53
CA ASP A 64 10.34 -9.90 12.93
C ASP A 64 9.73 -10.14 14.33
N ALA A 65 9.69 -11.41 14.75
CA ALA A 65 9.17 -11.80 16.06
C ALA A 65 9.91 -11.16 17.26
N ASN A 66 11.12 -10.62 17.04
CA ASN A 66 11.91 -9.93 18.05
C ASN A 66 11.69 -8.40 18.00
N GLY A 67 10.87 -7.91 17.07
CA GLY A 67 10.61 -6.48 16.85
C GLY A 67 11.69 -5.76 16.03
N ASN A 68 12.64 -6.48 15.42
CA ASN A 68 13.65 -5.88 14.56
C ASN A 68 13.11 -5.69 13.15
N LEU A 69 13.47 -4.56 12.53
CA LEU A 69 13.15 -4.29 11.14
C LEU A 69 14.05 -5.09 10.21
N GLN A 70 13.44 -5.81 9.29
CA GLN A 70 14.08 -6.63 8.27
C GLN A 70 13.54 -6.23 6.90
N ASP A 71 14.38 -6.27 5.86
CA ASP A 71 13.95 -5.98 4.51
C ASP A 71 13.06 -7.09 3.96
N ILE A 72 12.02 -6.73 3.21
CA ILE A 72 11.13 -7.71 2.56
C ILE A 72 11.86 -8.44 1.42
N GLU A 73 12.69 -7.76 0.65
CA GLU A 73 13.55 -8.42 -0.35
C GLU A 73 14.52 -9.38 0.33
N GLY A 74 14.50 -10.62 -0.07
CA GLY A 74 15.34 -11.66 0.53
C GLY A 74 14.83 -12.24 1.85
N MET A 75 13.64 -11.84 2.31
CA MET A 75 13.01 -12.40 3.50
C MET A 75 12.77 -13.90 3.33
N GLU A 76 13.18 -14.69 4.31
CA GLU A 76 12.84 -16.12 4.35
C GLU A 76 11.46 -16.30 4.97
N ILE A 77 10.58 -16.98 4.26
CA ILE A 77 9.23 -17.33 4.70
C ILE A 77 9.05 -18.84 4.78
N THR A 78 8.25 -19.29 5.72
CA THR A 78 7.81 -20.68 5.81
C THR A 78 6.33 -20.77 5.44
N TYR A 79 5.96 -21.79 4.69
CA TYR A 79 4.58 -22.04 4.28
C TYR A 79 4.31 -23.54 4.18
N LEU A 80 3.05 -23.91 4.11
CA LEU A 80 2.64 -25.30 3.87
C LEU A 80 2.37 -25.50 2.38
N ASP A 81 2.97 -26.54 1.79
CA ASP A 81 2.66 -26.96 0.44
C ASP A 81 1.28 -27.67 0.36
N ALA A 82 0.89 -28.10 -0.83
CA ALA A 82 -0.38 -28.77 -1.05
C ALA A 82 -0.53 -30.11 -0.29
N ASP A 83 0.58 -30.73 0.06
CA ASP A 83 0.64 -31.98 0.81
C ASP A 83 0.73 -31.76 2.32
N GLY A 84 0.75 -30.50 2.76
CA GLY A 84 0.84 -30.11 4.18
C GLY A 84 2.27 -30.14 4.75
N ASN A 85 3.30 -30.24 3.91
CA ASN A 85 4.68 -30.18 4.36
C ASN A 85 5.15 -28.73 4.49
N THR A 86 5.95 -28.46 5.53
CA THR A 86 6.58 -27.15 5.69
C THR A 86 7.68 -26.96 4.66
N GLN A 87 7.59 -25.87 3.90
CA GLN A 87 8.56 -25.44 2.92
C GLN A 87 9.13 -24.07 3.33
N THR A 88 10.32 -23.78 2.84
CA THR A 88 10.95 -22.46 2.99
C THR A 88 11.19 -21.85 1.63
N ALA A 89 10.94 -20.56 1.50
CA ALA A 89 11.22 -19.81 0.28
C ALA A 89 11.73 -18.40 0.62
N THR A 90 12.39 -17.80 -0.35
CA THR A 90 12.86 -16.42 -0.27
C THR A 90 11.90 -15.50 -1.02
N VAL A 91 11.54 -14.40 -0.41
CA VAL A 91 10.67 -13.40 -1.02
C VAL A 91 11.45 -12.58 -2.03
N SER A 92 10.87 -12.38 -3.21
CA SER A 92 11.32 -11.41 -4.20
C SER A 92 10.43 -10.17 -4.21
N TYR A 93 11.02 -9.01 -4.46
CA TYR A 93 10.32 -7.74 -4.56
C TYR A 93 10.52 -7.13 -5.95
N ASN A 94 9.44 -6.79 -6.61
CA ASN A 94 9.44 -6.19 -7.94
C ASN A 94 8.57 -4.94 -8.00
N VAL A 95 8.96 -4.00 -8.85
CA VAL A 95 8.22 -2.76 -9.11
C VAL A 95 7.65 -2.80 -10.51
N HIS A 96 6.35 -2.61 -10.62
CA HIS A 96 5.65 -2.50 -11.89
C HIS A 96 4.99 -1.14 -12.02
N ASN A 97 4.92 -0.62 -13.25
CA ASN A 97 3.97 0.45 -13.55
C ASN A 97 2.59 -0.16 -13.84
N TYR A 98 1.55 0.66 -13.75
CA TYR A 98 0.18 0.18 -13.91
C TYR A 98 -0.07 -0.41 -15.31
N THR A 99 0.53 0.18 -16.35
CA THR A 99 0.40 -0.31 -17.72
C THR A 99 1.02 -1.69 -17.88
N ASP A 100 2.22 -1.90 -17.33
CA ASP A 100 2.89 -3.20 -17.36
C ASP A 100 2.11 -4.23 -16.55
N TRP A 101 1.60 -3.83 -15.39
CA TRP A 101 0.75 -4.67 -14.55
C TRP A 101 -0.53 -5.09 -15.26
N GLN A 102 -1.24 -4.16 -15.92
CA GLN A 102 -2.48 -4.48 -16.64
C GLN A 102 -2.27 -5.16 -17.98
N ASN A 103 -1.18 -4.86 -18.69
CA ASN A 103 -0.84 -5.47 -19.96
C ASN A 103 -0.06 -6.78 -19.83
N ALA A 104 0.45 -7.09 -18.65
CA ALA A 104 0.90 -8.43 -18.37
C ALA A 104 -0.28 -9.36 -18.67
N GLN A 105 -0.20 -10.09 -19.77
CA GLN A 105 -1.28 -10.97 -20.27
C GLN A 105 -1.79 -11.96 -19.23
N ASN A 106 -1.18 -11.98 -18.06
CA ASN A 106 -1.47 -12.89 -16.98
C ASN A 106 -1.42 -12.26 -15.61
N LEU A 107 -1.63 -11.00 -15.36
CA LEU A 107 -1.70 -10.42 -13.99
C LEU A 107 -1.13 -11.38 -12.92
N ASN A 108 0.06 -11.92 -13.18
CA ASN A 108 0.57 -13.07 -12.44
C ASN A 108 1.55 -12.58 -11.38
N VAL A 109 1.24 -12.89 -10.13
CA VAL A 109 2.14 -12.67 -8.99
C VAL A 109 2.69 -14.04 -8.60
N GLY A 110 4.01 -14.17 -8.56
CA GLY A 110 4.65 -15.38 -8.05
C GLY A 110 4.27 -15.65 -6.61
N ASP A 111 4.15 -16.92 -6.23
CA ASP A 111 3.70 -17.31 -4.88
C ASP A 111 4.55 -16.67 -3.75
N ASN A 112 5.85 -16.44 -4.02
CA ASN A 112 6.81 -15.87 -3.08
C ASN A 112 7.21 -14.43 -3.45
N GLU A 113 6.36 -13.71 -4.16
CA GLU A 113 6.67 -12.41 -4.72
C GLU A 113 5.83 -11.31 -4.06
N VAL A 114 6.43 -10.12 -3.93
CA VAL A 114 5.73 -8.86 -3.63
C VAL A 114 5.90 -7.94 -4.82
N ILE A 115 4.79 -7.49 -5.39
CA ILE A 115 4.79 -6.50 -6.48
C ILE A 115 4.29 -5.16 -5.97
N PHE A 116 5.06 -4.12 -6.21
CA PHE A 116 4.62 -2.75 -5.98
C PHE A 116 4.17 -2.09 -7.29
N VAL A 117 2.95 -1.57 -7.30
CA VAL A 117 2.38 -0.82 -8.42
C VAL A 117 2.38 0.67 -8.06
N LYS A 118 3.25 1.44 -8.70
CA LYS A 118 3.52 2.85 -8.34
C LYS A 118 2.29 3.75 -8.43
N GLU A 119 1.53 3.64 -9.52
CA GLU A 119 0.43 4.54 -9.81
C GLU A 119 -0.77 4.33 -8.88
N THR A 120 -0.95 3.11 -8.39
CA THR A 120 -2.05 2.78 -7.47
C THR A 120 -1.65 2.78 -6.01
N GLY A 121 -0.33 2.79 -5.72
CA GLY A 121 0.20 2.67 -4.37
C GLY A 121 -0.15 1.33 -3.72
N GLU A 122 -0.20 0.26 -4.50
CA GLU A 122 -0.56 -1.08 -4.02
C GLU A 122 0.67 -1.98 -3.94
N LEU A 123 0.82 -2.65 -2.80
CA LEU A 123 1.72 -3.79 -2.61
C LEU A 123 0.89 -5.05 -2.76
N ILE A 124 1.16 -5.85 -3.79
CA ILE A 124 0.42 -7.07 -4.10
C ILE A 124 1.28 -8.24 -3.62
N LEU A 125 0.68 -9.11 -2.82
CA LEU A 125 1.36 -10.19 -2.12
C LEU A 125 1.06 -11.51 -2.81
N GLY A 126 2.11 -12.27 -3.11
CA GLY A 126 2.00 -13.65 -3.53
C GLY A 126 1.38 -14.54 -2.44
N LYS A 127 0.84 -15.67 -2.84
CA LYS A 127 0.08 -16.56 -1.96
C LYS A 127 0.82 -16.95 -0.69
N ASN A 128 2.09 -17.35 -0.82
CA ASN A 128 2.89 -17.81 0.33
C ASN A 128 3.30 -16.65 1.23
N VAL A 129 3.59 -15.47 0.64
CA VAL A 129 3.87 -14.25 1.40
C VAL A 129 2.65 -13.84 2.21
N ALA A 130 1.48 -13.81 1.59
CA ALA A 130 0.24 -13.48 2.28
C ALA A 130 -0.09 -14.48 3.39
N ALA A 131 0.13 -15.77 3.17
CA ALA A 131 -0.07 -16.81 4.18
C ALA A 131 0.88 -16.59 5.38
N TYR A 132 2.16 -16.32 5.12
CA TYR A 132 3.14 -16.01 6.15
C TYR A 132 2.75 -14.76 6.95
N MET A 133 2.40 -13.67 6.28
CA MET A 133 1.98 -12.42 6.94
C MET A 133 0.74 -12.62 7.82
N ASN A 134 -0.21 -13.46 7.39
CA ASN A 134 -1.38 -13.78 8.19
C ASN A 134 -1.07 -14.67 9.41
N SER A 135 -0.08 -15.56 9.34
CA SER A 135 0.30 -16.43 10.46
C SER A 135 1.17 -15.71 11.49
N GLU A 136 2.19 -15.01 11.04
CA GLU A 136 3.17 -14.34 11.90
C GLU A 136 2.72 -12.95 12.35
N LYS A 137 1.79 -12.35 11.60
CA LYS A 137 1.22 -11.01 11.85
C LYS A 137 2.26 -9.92 12.08
N PRO A 138 3.30 -9.85 11.25
CA PRO A 138 4.30 -8.81 11.39
C PRO A 138 3.75 -7.45 10.96
N ASP A 139 4.15 -6.41 11.66
CA ASP A 139 3.97 -5.04 11.19
C ASP A 139 4.92 -4.77 10.03
N MET A 140 4.48 -3.97 9.07
CA MET A 140 5.31 -3.48 7.98
C MET A 140 5.62 -2.00 8.16
N VAL A 141 6.79 -1.59 7.70
CA VAL A 141 7.20 -0.18 7.63
C VAL A 141 7.61 0.11 6.19
N VAL A 142 6.95 1.09 5.61
CA VAL A 142 7.20 1.51 4.22
C VAL A 142 7.65 2.96 4.23
N SER A 143 8.80 3.25 3.63
CA SER A 143 9.24 4.60 3.34
C SER A 143 9.24 4.83 1.84
N TYR A 144 8.67 5.93 1.40
CA TYR A 144 8.52 6.22 -0.02
C TYR A 144 8.59 7.73 -0.31
N ASP A 145 8.96 8.03 -1.53
CA ASP A 145 8.97 9.39 -2.04
C ASP A 145 7.71 9.64 -2.86
N LYS A 146 7.10 10.79 -2.61
CA LYS A 146 5.99 11.28 -3.40
C LYS A 146 6.18 12.77 -3.67
N THR A 147 6.06 13.11 -4.95
CA THR A 147 6.01 14.47 -5.46
C THR A 147 4.70 14.68 -6.20
N GLY A 148 4.43 15.88 -6.67
CA GLY A 148 3.30 16.12 -7.56
C GLY A 148 1.93 15.84 -6.93
N PHE A 149 1.71 16.27 -5.68
CA PHE A 149 0.39 16.17 -5.05
C PHE A 149 -0.70 16.84 -5.90
N LYS A 150 -1.80 16.13 -6.11
CA LYS A 150 -2.94 16.63 -6.88
C LYS A 150 -3.69 17.71 -6.10
N LYS A 151 -4.41 18.57 -6.81
CA LYS A 151 -5.28 19.56 -6.16
C LYS A 151 -6.36 18.84 -5.32
N GLY A 152 -6.41 19.17 -4.03
CA GLY A 152 -7.34 18.55 -3.08
C GLY A 152 -6.84 17.25 -2.44
N GLU A 153 -5.68 16.77 -2.85
CA GLU A 153 -5.02 15.67 -2.16
C GLU A 153 -4.47 16.16 -0.81
N VAL A 154 -4.70 15.35 0.22
CA VAL A 154 -4.20 15.63 1.56
C VAL A 154 -2.68 15.58 1.53
N ARG A 155 -2.03 16.64 2.03
CA ARG A 155 -0.58 16.68 2.12
C ARG A 155 -0.12 16.37 3.54
N PRO A 156 1.03 15.70 3.70
CA PRO A 156 1.55 15.31 5.01
C PRO A 156 1.70 16.49 5.97
N GLU A 157 2.12 17.66 5.48
CA GLU A 157 2.33 18.86 6.28
C GLU A 157 1.09 19.38 7.00
N HIS A 158 -0.11 18.95 6.61
CA HIS A 158 -1.35 19.34 7.27
C HIS A 158 -1.73 18.43 8.44
N TYR A 159 -1.14 17.24 8.53
CA TYR A 159 -1.58 16.20 9.47
C TYR A 159 -0.48 15.62 10.33
N PHE A 160 0.77 15.76 9.91
CA PHE A 160 1.93 15.16 10.57
C PHE A 160 3.05 16.17 10.74
N ASP A 161 3.85 15.95 11.77
CA ASP A 161 5.17 16.57 11.83
C ASP A 161 6.01 16.01 10.68
N CYS A 162 6.52 16.90 9.83
CA CYS A 162 7.28 16.49 8.67
C CYS A 162 8.37 17.49 8.30
N ILE A 163 9.31 17.01 7.50
CA ILE A 163 10.41 17.84 6.99
C ILE A 163 10.33 17.82 5.46
N ASP A 164 10.22 18.98 4.85
CA ASP A 164 10.36 19.13 3.40
C ASP A 164 11.85 19.08 3.03
N THR A 165 12.23 18.01 2.35
CA THR A 165 13.59 17.73 1.89
C THR A 165 13.75 18.00 0.39
N THR A 166 12.85 18.74 -0.24
CA THR A 166 12.91 19.06 -1.68
C THR A 166 14.19 19.82 -2.04
N ASN A 167 14.72 20.61 -1.13
CA ASN A 167 15.99 21.28 -1.34
C ASN A 167 17.16 20.31 -1.06
N ALA A 168 18.07 20.18 -2.03
CA ALA A 168 19.25 19.32 -1.90
C ALA A 168 20.20 19.74 -0.75
N ASN A 169 20.13 21.00 -0.31
CA ASN A 169 20.91 21.49 0.84
C ASN A 169 20.11 21.30 2.13
N PRO A 170 20.55 20.44 3.07
CA PRO A 170 19.85 20.20 4.33
C PRO A 170 19.59 21.45 5.18
N ALA A 171 20.44 22.47 5.05
CA ALA A 171 20.27 23.74 5.77
C ALA A 171 19.00 24.52 5.33
N ASN A 172 18.43 24.17 4.18
CA ASN A 172 17.24 24.79 3.62
C ASN A 172 16.00 23.88 3.72
N HIS A 173 16.08 22.79 4.45
CA HIS A 173 14.92 21.95 4.74
C HIS A 173 13.92 22.74 5.58
N ILE A 174 12.64 22.59 5.28
CA ILE A 174 11.57 23.26 6.03
C ILE A 174 10.93 22.20 6.94
N THR A 175 10.95 22.49 8.25
CA THR A 175 10.25 21.67 9.23
C THR A 175 8.82 22.21 9.40
N TYR A 176 7.84 21.33 9.21
CA TYR A 176 6.44 21.58 9.52
C TYR A 176 6.12 20.86 10.82
N THR A 177 5.67 21.61 11.81
CA THR A 177 5.21 21.06 13.08
C THR A 177 3.71 21.16 13.14
N LYS A 178 3.05 20.05 13.38
CA LYS A 178 1.61 20.02 13.61
C LYS A 178 1.28 20.82 14.86
N GLU A 179 0.41 21.78 14.72
CA GLU A 179 -0.13 22.53 15.87
C GLU A 179 -1.42 21.83 16.36
N ASP A 180 -1.47 21.58 17.65
CA ASP A 180 -2.71 21.11 18.30
C ASP A 180 -3.71 22.26 18.35
N GLN A 181 -4.75 22.17 17.53
CA GLN A 181 -5.80 23.19 17.46
C GLN A 181 -7.08 22.64 18.07
N GLU A 182 -7.43 23.12 19.25
CA GLU A 182 -8.76 22.97 19.79
C GLU A 182 -9.68 24.09 19.33
N ILE A 183 -10.80 23.72 18.72
CA ILE A 183 -11.88 24.66 18.41
C ILE A 183 -12.82 24.69 19.59
N ASN A 184 -12.73 25.76 20.36
CA ASN A 184 -13.54 25.95 21.57
C ASN A 184 -14.72 26.86 21.29
N TYR A 185 -15.93 26.39 21.54
CA TYR A 185 -17.15 27.20 21.54
C TYR A 185 -17.53 27.60 22.96
N THR A 186 -17.77 28.87 23.16
CA THR A 186 -18.38 29.37 24.42
C THR A 186 -19.87 29.08 24.40
N ILE A 187 -20.31 28.12 25.22
CA ILE A 187 -21.72 27.70 25.32
C ILE A 187 -22.51 28.46 26.41
N ALA A 188 -21.81 28.99 27.41
CA ALA A 188 -22.36 29.84 28.44
C ALA A 188 -21.26 30.71 29.05
N PHE A 189 -21.64 31.66 29.89
CA PHE A 189 -20.67 32.51 30.58
C PHE A 189 -19.70 31.66 31.43
N GLY A 190 -18.41 31.68 31.05
CA GLY A 190 -17.38 30.91 31.73
C GLY A 190 -17.35 29.42 31.38
N GLN A 191 -18.12 28.96 30.37
CA GLN A 191 -18.12 27.58 29.91
C GLN A 191 -17.73 27.49 28.41
N THR A 192 -16.70 26.75 28.13
CA THR A 192 -16.26 26.42 26.76
C THR A 192 -16.37 24.92 26.52
N LEU A 193 -16.70 24.54 25.31
CA LEU A 193 -16.75 23.15 24.86
C LEU A 193 -15.82 23.00 23.64
N ALA A 194 -14.88 22.08 23.72
CA ALA A 194 -14.11 21.66 22.57
C ALA A 194 -15.01 20.87 21.61
N VAL A 195 -15.07 21.28 20.33
CA VAL A 195 -15.99 20.68 19.34
C VAL A 195 -15.27 19.92 18.25
N ASN A 196 -13.94 19.87 18.30
CA ASN A 196 -13.15 19.04 17.41
C ASN A 196 -12.42 17.97 18.22
N THR A 197 -12.31 16.80 17.64
CA THR A 197 -11.43 15.72 18.10
C THR A 197 -10.25 15.65 17.16
N GLN A 198 -9.05 15.63 17.71
CA GLN A 198 -7.84 15.47 16.90
C GLN A 198 -7.67 14.00 16.51
N ALA A 199 -7.00 13.74 15.38
CA ALA A 199 -6.72 12.37 14.96
C ALA A 199 -5.88 11.62 16.02
N SER A 200 -4.96 12.30 16.70
CA SER A 200 -4.18 11.78 17.83
C SER A 200 -5.06 11.26 18.98
N ASP A 201 -6.22 11.89 19.23
CA ASP A 201 -7.11 11.49 20.31
C ASP A 201 -7.90 10.20 20.00
N VAL A 202 -7.99 9.86 18.72
CA VAL A 202 -8.76 8.71 18.22
C VAL A 202 -7.83 7.53 17.88
N PHE A 203 -6.62 7.84 17.44
CA PHE A 203 -5.64 6.87 16.96
C PHE A 203 -4.38 6.82 17.82
N ASP A 204 -4.51 7.14 19.09
CA ASP A 204 -3.40 6.99 20.03
C ASP A 204 -3.10 5.49 20.17
N SER A 205 -2.00 5.09 19.57
CA SER A 205 -1.48 3.72 19.70
C SER A 205 -0.82 3.59 21.07
N SER A 206 -1.56 3.09 22.03
CA SER A 206 -0.98 2.58 23.28
C SER A 206 -0.03 1.42 23.06
#